data_f054675052408c208b358872983a4423
#
_entry.id   f054675052408c208b358872983a4423
#
_cell.length_a   1.000
_cell.length_b   1.000
_cell.length_c   1.000
_cell.angle_alpha   90.00
_cell.angle_beta   90.00
_cell.angle_gamma   90.00
#
_symmetry.space_group_name_H-M   'P 1'
#
loop_
_entity.id
_entity.type
_entity.pdbx_description
1 polymer ?
#
loop_
_entity_poly.entity_id
_entity_poly.type
_entity_poly.pdbx_seq_one_letter_code
_entity_poly.pdbx_strand_id
1 'polypeptide(L)'
;MSFNSFGKVLKFTTFGESHGPSIGCVIDGVPPNLIIDEKIIQPYLDRRKPGTSKFVTQRREDDRVKILSGVFEGKSTGTPIAMIIDNIDHRSKDYTEIKKKFRPGHADYTYNKKYGIRDFRGGGRSSACLLYTSDAADEDLR
;
A
#
# COMPACT_ATOMS: atom_id res chain seq x y z
N MET A 1 12.02 -9.18 13.13
CA MET A 1 11.77 -8.04 12.24
C MET A 1 11.05 -8.55 10.99
N SER A 2 10.21 -7.74 10.35
CA SER A 2 9.54 -8.11 9.10
C SER A 2 10.35 -7.66 7.90
N PHE A 3 10.39 -8.48 6.86
CA PHE A 3 10.94 -8.09 5.58
C PHE A 3 9.86 -7.33 4.80
N ASN A 4 10.15 -6.09 4.41
CA ASN A 4 9.26 -5.25 3.60
C ASN A 4 9.80 -5.04 2.18
N SER A 5 10.91 -5.70 1.86
CA SER A 5 11.56 -5.65 0.56
C SER A 5 11.55 -7.04 -0.06
N PHE A 6 11.18 -7.11 -1.34
CA PHE A 6 11.04 -8.33 -2.10
C PHE A 6 11.86 -8.23 -3.39
N GLY A 7 12.30 -9.39 -3.90
CA GLY A 7 13.06 -9.50 -5.15
C GLY A 7 14.58 -9.53 -4.96
N LYS A 8 15.29 -9.82 -6.03
CA LYS A 8 16.76 -9.89 -6.07
C LYS A 8 17.35 -8.88 -7.04
N VAL A 9 17.04 -8.97 -8.32
CA VAL A 9 17.47 -8.04 -9.38
C VAL A 9 16.49 -6.87 -9.42
N LEU A 10 15.24 -7.15 -9.71
CA LEU A 10 14.15 -6.19 -9.51
C LEU A 10 13.71 -6.32 -8.04
N LYS A 11 13.78 -5.22 -7.30
CA LYS A 11 13.41 -5.15 -5.89
C LYS A 11 12.31 -4.14 -5.70
N PHE A 12 11.39 -4.42 -4.80
CA PHE A 12 10.45 -3.42 -4.35
C PHE A 12 10.33 -3.43 -2.82
N THR A 13 10.16 -2.27 -2.26
CA THR A 13 9.94 -2.05 -0.84
C THR A 13 8.66 -1.27 -0.66
N THR A 14 7.72 -1.81 0.10
CA THR A 14 6.47 -1.11 0.42
C THR A 14 6.57 -0.41 1.76
N PHE A 15 5.93 0.75 1.87
CA PHE A 15 5.87 1.55 3.09
C PHE A 15 4.51 2.21 3.26
N GLY A 16 4.28 2.76 4.44
CA GLY A 16 3.06 3.49 4.77
C GLY A 16 2.08 2.69 5.63
N GLU A 17 1.06 3.36 6.10
CA GLU A 17 0.03 2.84 7.00
C GLU A 17 -1.35 3.16 6.43
N SER A 18 -2.32 2.25 6.59
CA SER A 18 -3.67 2.39 6.02
C SER A 18 -4.41 3.66 6.47
N HIS A 19 -4.10 4.17 7.66
CA HIS A 19 -4.65 5.41 8.22
C HIS A 19 -3.54 6.44 8.50
N GLY A 20 -2.38 6.25 7.90
CA GLY A 20 -1.32 7.23 7.82
C GLY A 20 -1.55 8.24 6.69
N PRO A 21 -0.63 9.17 6.47
CA PRO A 21 -0.76 10.21 5.44
C PRO A 21 -0.73 9.64 4.01
N SER A 22 0.00 8.56 3.80
CA SER A 22 0.13 7.92 2.48
C SER A 22 0.62 6.49 2.60
N ILE A 23 0.43 5.74 1.54
CA ILE A 23 1.09 4.46 1.29
C ILE A 23 1.94 4.58 0.03
N GLY A 24 2.96 3.75 -0.10
CA GLY A 24 3.80 3.81 -1.29
C GLY A 24 4.74 2.63 -1.43
N CYS A 25 5.52 2.69 -2.50
CA CYS A 25 6.58 1.75 -2.74
C CYS A 25 7.79 2.42 -3.40
N VAL A 26 8.94 1.79 -3.22
CA VAL A 26 10.17 2.09 -3.96
C VAL A 26 10.54 0.85 -4.75
N ILE A 27 10.74 1.00 -6.04
CA ILE A 27 11.17 -0.06 -6.96
C ILE A 27 12.58 0.24 -7.42
N ASP A 28 13.48 -0.71 -7.26
CA ASP A 28 14.87 -0.62 -7.67
C ASP A 28 15.22 -1.73 -8.67
N GLY A 29 16.22 -1.51 -9.52
CA GLY A 29 16.65 -2.45 -10.55
C GLY A 29 15.81 -2.41 -11.82
N VAL A 30 15.04 -1.35 -12.06
CA VAL A 30 14.30 -1.14 -13.31
C VAL A 30 15.29 -0.67 -14.39
N PRO A 31 15.34 -1.34 -15.56
CA PRO A 31 16.18 -0.89 -16.68
C PRO A 31 15.80 0.54 -17.13
N PRO A 32 16.77 1.34 -17.59
CA PRO A 32 16.47 2.66 -18.15
C PRO A 32 15.71 2.57 -19.49
N ASN A 33 15.08 3.68 -19.88
CA ASN A 33 14.32 3.83 -21.13
C ASN A 33 13.02 3.03 -21.27
N LEU A 34 12.50 2.44 -20.19
CA LEU A 34 11.15 1.88 -20.20
C LEU A 34 10.13 3.02 -20.13
N ILE A 35 9.08 2.93 -20.94
CA ILE A 35 7.98 3.89 -20.91
C ILE A 35 7.17 3.65 -19.62
N ILE A 36 7.20 4.62 -18.72
CA ILE A 36 6.50 4.57 -17.44
C ILE A 36 5.96 5.97 -17.16
N ASP A 37 4.66 6.05 -16.94
CA ASP A 37 4.00 7.24 -16.43
C ASP A 37 2.82 6.85 -15.51
N GLU A 38 2.27 7.83 -14.83
CA GLU A 38 1.13 7.63 -13.93
C GLU A 38 -0.11 7.14 -14.67
N LYS A 39 -0.27 7.51 -15.96
CA LYS A 39 -1.42 7.11 -16.78
C LYS A 39 -1.38 5.63 -17.15
N ILE A 40 -0.19 5.04 -17.25
CA ILE A 40 -0.02 3.61 -17.51
C ILE A 40 -0.35 2.81 -16.24
N ILE A 41 0.03 3.31 -15.07
CA ILE A 41 -0.13 2.63 -13.78
C ILE A 41 -1.59 2.76 -13.26
N GLN A 42 -2.18 3.94 -13.39
CA GLN A 42 -3.48 4.26 -12.81
C GLN A 42 -4.61 3.26 -13.16
N PRO A 43 -4.75 2.76 -14.40
CA PRO A 43 -5.80 1.78 -14.72
C PRO A 43 -5.72 0.47 -13.93
N TYR A 44 -4.52 0.06 -13.52
CA TYR A 44 -4.34 -1.13 -12.68
C TYR A 44 -4.80 -0.89 -11.25
N LEU A 45 -4.55 0.29 -10.72
CA LEU A 45 -5.05 0.71 -9.39
C LEU A 45 -6.58 0.87 -9.41
N ASP A 46 -7.12 1.46 -10.48
CA ASP A 46 -8.57 1.66 -10.62
C ASP A 46 -9.36 0.34 -10.65
N ARG A 47 -8.81 -0.72 -11.22
CA ARG A 47 -9.42 -2.07 -11.18
C ARG A 47 -9.54 -2.63 -9.77
N ARG A 48 -8.72 -2.15 -8.82
CA ARG A 48 -8.62 -2.64 -7.44
C ARG A 48 -9.38 -1.79 -6.43
N LYS A 49 -10.00 -0.70 -6.90
CA LYS A 49 -10.81 0.17 -6.02
C LYS A 49 -11.94 -0.62 -5.38
N PRO A 50 -12.10 -0.56 -4.04
CA PRO A 50 -13.28 -1.09 -3.40
C PRO A 50 -14.52 -0.30 -3.89
N GLY A 51 -15.67 -0.98 -3.99
CA GLY A 51 -16.93 -0.33 -4.37
C GLY A 51 -17.43 -0.64 -5.78
N THR A 52 -16.75 -1.52 -6.52
CA THR A 52 -17.22 -2.01 -7.84
C THR A 52 -18.35 -3.02 -7.73
N SER A 53 -18.65 -3.56 -6.55
CA SER A 53 -19.78 -4.46 -6.31
C SER A 53 -20.60 -4.06 -5.09
N LYS A 54 -21.88 -4.49 -5.02
CA LYS A 54 -22.81 -4.24 -3.89
C LYS A 54 -22.34 -4.86 -2.57
N PHE A 55 -21.34 -5.72 -2.60
CA PHE A 55 -20.84 -6.49 -1.44
C PHE A 55 -19.52 -5.95 -0.87
N VAL A 56 -19.00 -4.86 -1.43
CA VAL A 56 -17.71 -4.26 -1.03
C VAL A 56 -17.94 -2.94 -0.31
N THR A 57 -17.05 -2.58 0.60
CA THR A 57 -17.06 -1.31 1.35
C THR A 57 -17.25 -0.10 0.43
N GLN A 58 -18.18 0.79 0.80
CA GLN A 58 -18.50 2.01 0.03
C GLN A 58 -17.42 3.12 0.15
N ARG A 59 -16.17 2.77 0.45
CA ARG A 59 -15.08 3.73 0.44
C ARG A 59 -14.78 4.16 -1.00
N ARG A 60 -14.96 5.44 -1.28
CA ARG A 60 -14.51 6.09 -2.51
C ARG A 60 -13.14 6.70 -2.25
N GLU A 61 -12.09 5.94 -2.42
CA GLU A 61 -10.73 6.46 -2.42
C GLU A 61 -10.30 6.65 -3.87
N ASP A 62 -9.91 7.88 -4.20
CA ASP A 62 -9.27 8.19 -5.48
C ASP A 62 -7.79 7.82 -5.36
N ASP A 63 -7.46 6.51 -5.42
CA ASP A 63 -6.10 5.97 -5.30
C ASP A 63 -5.19 6.47 -6.43
N ARG A 64 -4.98 7.79 -6.47
CA ARG A 64 -4.13 8.41 -7.49
C ARG A 64 -2.66 8.21 -7.15
N VAL A 65 -1.97 7.48 -8.01
CA VAL A 65 -0.54 7.31 -7.91
C VAL A 65 0.19 8.59 -8.29
N LYS A 66 1.23 8.91 -7.53
CA LYS A 66 2.21 9.96 -7.87
C LYS A 66 3.58 9.33 -7.95
N ILE A 67 4.29 9.59 -9.03
CA ILE A 67 5.70 9.20 -9.21
C ILE A 67 6.57 10.32 -8.68
N LEU A 68 7.43 10.02 -7.72
CA LEU A 68 8.29 11.01 -7.06
C LEU A 68 9.72 11.01 -7.60
N SER A 69 10.20 9.90 -8.16
CA SER A 69 11.57 9.75 -8.66
C SER A 69 11.69 8.62 -9.68
N GLY A 70 12.83 8.55 -10.36
CA GLY A 70 13.18 7.45 -11.25
C GLY A 70 12.56 7.51 -12.65
N VAL A 71 11.82 8.57 -12.97
CA VAL A 71 11.20 8.79 -14.28
C VAL A 71 11.50 10.20 -14.76
N PHE A 72 11.90 10.32 -16.02
CA PHE A 72 12.13 11.58 -16.71
C PHE A 72 11.54 11.51 -18.13
N GLU A 73 10.75 12.51 -18.51
CA GLU A 73 10.05 12.57 -19.81
C GLU A 73 9.29 11.27 -20.17
N GLY A 74 8.62 10.66 -19.17
CA GLY A 74 7.85 9.44 -19.36
C GLY A 74 8.68 8.16 -19.52
N LYS A 75 9.97 8.20 -19.20
CA LYS A 75 10.87 7.05 -19.26
C LYS A 75 11.62 6.83 -17.97
N SER A 76 11.85 5.57 -17.62
CA SER A 76 12.68 5.22 -16.48
C SER A 76 14.12 5.66 -16.68
N THR A 77 14.75 6.13 -15.62
CA THR A 77 16.15 6.63 -15.63
C THR A 77 17.15 5.57 -15.21
N GLY A 78 16.72 4.40 -14.76
CA GLY A 78 17.58 3.38 -14.15
C GLY A 78 17.89 3.64 -12.67
N THR A 79 17.37 4.72 -12.10
CA THR A 79 17.43 5.00 -10.66
C THR A 79 16.16 4.50 -9.97
N PRO A 80 16.13 4.38 -8.62
CA PRO A 80 14.94 3.91 -7.92
C PRO A 80 13.70 4.75 -8.22
N ILE A 81 12.60 4.05 -8.53
CA ILE A 81 11.29 4.66 -8.78
C ILE A 81 10.51 4.66 -7.47
N ALA A 82 10.24 5.84 -6.93
CA ALA A 82 9.41 6.02 -5.76
C ALA A 82 8.00 6.45 -6.17
N MET A 83 7.00 5.78 -5.63
CA MET A 83 5.59 6.07 -5.88
C MET A 83 4.81 6.15 -4.58
N ILE A 84 3.84 7.05 -4.51
CA ILE A 84 2.93 7.18 -3.37
C ILE A 84 1.48 7.33 -3.82
N ILE A 85 0.59 6.96 -2.91
CA ILE A 85 -0.85 7.23 -2.96
C ILE A 85 -1.21 7.92 -1.66
N ASP A 86 -1.79 9.10 -1.74
CA ASP A 86 -2.22 9.86 -0.55
C ASP A 86 -3.50 9.27 0.03
N ASN A 87 -3.56 9.11 1.35
CA ASN A 87 -4.76 8.72 2.07
C ASN A 87 -5.64 9.94 2.34
N ILE A 88 -6.70 10.11 1.56
CA ILE A 88 -7.59 11.26 1.67
C ILE A 88 -8.68 11.02 2.72
N ASP A 89 -9.18 9.79 2.86
CA ASP A 89 -10.30 9.45 3.75
C ASP A 89 -9.86 8.58 4.95
N HIS A 90 -8.93 9.11 5.75
CA HIS A 90 -8.52 8.44 6.99
C HIS A 90 -9.32 9.00 8.18
N ARG A 91 -10.24 8.20 8.72
CA ARG A 91 -11.05 8.54 9.91
C ARG A 91 -10.39 8.03 11.19
N SER A 92 -9.33 8.69 11.63
CA SER A 92 -8.58 8.29 12.83
C SER A 92 -9.39 8.46 14.14
N LYS A 93 -10.44 9.27 14.14
CA LYS A 93 -11.27 9.56 15.32
C LYS A 93 -12.11 8.35 15.78
N ASP A 94 -12.47 7.45 14.87
CA ASP A 94 -13.34 6.30 15.16
C ASP A 94 -12.62 5.19 15.95
N TYR A 95 -11.30 5.31 16.15
CA TYR A 95 -10.48 4.25 16.75
C TYR A 95 -10.03 4.54 18.20
N THR A 96 -10.50 5.63 18.82
CA THR A 96 -10.05 6.04 20.17
C THR A 96 -10.38 5.01 21.25
N GLU A 97 -11.57 4.38 21.17
CA GLU A 97 -11.99 3.33 22.09
C GLU A 97 -11.23 2.00 21.91
N ILE A 98 -10.72 1.77 20.69
CA ILE A 98 -10.04 0.54 20.30
C ILE A 98 -8.60 0.51 20.78
N LYS A 99 -8.05 1.65 21.18
CA LYS A 99 -6.68 1.78 21.68
C LYS A 99 -6.34 0.78 22.79
N LYS A 100 -7.31 0.50 23.66
CA LYS A 100 -7.14 -0.37 24.85
C LYS A 100 -7.57 -1.82 24.61
N LYS A 101 -8.15 -2.13 23.44
CA LYS A 101 -8.70 -3.45 23.14
C LYS A 101 -8.00 -4.04 21.91
N PHE A 102 -7.92 -5.37 21.85
CA PHE A 102 -7.46 -6.08 20.65
C PHE A 102 -8.67 -6.55 19.84
N ARG A 103 -8.70 -6.23 18.57
CA ARG A 103 -9.80 -6.62 17.68
C ARG A 103 -9.62 -8.06 17.21
N PRO A 104 -10.67 -8.91 17.32
CA PRO A 104 -10.66 -10.24 16.71
C PRO A 104 -10.47 -10.13 15.17
N GLY A 105 -9.73 -11.08 14.59
CA GLY A 105 -9.48 -11.10 13.15
C GLY A 105 -8.52 -10.01 12.63
N HIS A 106 -7.90 -9.25 13.52
CA HIS A 106 -6.90 -8.23 13.16
C HIS A 106 -5.55 -8.58 13.80
N ALA A 107 -4.45 -8.13 13.22
CA ALA A 107 -3.11 -8.39 13.73
C ALA A 107 -2.72 -7.52 14.95
N ASP A 108 -3.70 -7.00 15.69
CA ASP A 108 -3.50 -6.10 16.82
C ASP A 108 -2.65 -6.72 17.93
N TYR A 109 -3.05 -7.91 18.39
CA TYR A 109 -2.36 -8.64 19.46
C TYR A 109 -0.97 -9.08 19.03
N THR A 110 -0.86 -9.66 17.85
CA THR A 110 0.41 -10.19 17.32
C THR A 110 1.43 -9.07 17.10
N TYR A 111 1.02 -7.93 16.55
CA TYR A 111 1.90 -6.77 16.39
C TYR A 111 2.33 -6.20 17.73
N ASN A 112 1.41 -6.07 18.68
CA ASN A 112 1.75 -5.59 20.02
C ASN A 112 2.73 -6.53 20.74
N LYS A 113 2.56 -7.85 20.61
CA LYS A 113 3.47 -8.83 21.21
C LYS A 113 4.82 -8.88 20.51
N LYS A 114 4.85 -8.74 19.20
CA LYS A 114 6.07 -8.83 18.39
C LYS A 114 6.95 -7.58 18.49
N TYR A 115 6.32 -6.40 18.46
CA TYR A 115 7.02 -5.11 18.37
C TYR A 115 6.93 -4.24 19.62
N GLY A 116 6.12 -4.63 20.62
CA GLY A 116 5.86 -3.83 21.83
C GLY A 116 4.97 -2.60 21.59
N ILE A 117 4.66 -2.30 20.33
CA ILE A 117 3.82 -1.18 19.90
C ILE A 117 2.96 -1.60 18.72
N ARG A 118 1.78 -1.00 18.61
CA ARG A 118 0.90 -1.15 17.45
C ARG A 118 0.27 0.18 17.08
N ASP A 119 0.02 0.39 15.81
CA ASP A 119 -0.88 1.43 15.36
C ASP A 119 -2.32 0.90 15.45
N PHE A 120 -3.10 1.47 16.38
CA PHE A 120 -4.51 1.08 16.60
C PHE A 120 -5.46 1.72 15.58
N ARG A 121 -4.99 2.66 14.77
CA ARG A 121 -5.78 3.37 13.76
C ARG A 121 -6.00 2.45 12.55
N GLY A 122 -7.16 1.82 12.47
CA GLY A 122 -7.55 1.01 11.31
C GLY A 122 -6.70 -0.24 11.04
N GLY A 123 -5.86 -0.70 11.99
CA GLY A 123 -4.98 -1.85 11.81
C GLY A 123 -3.59 -1.51 11.28
N GLY A 124 -3.31 -0.25 11.02
CA GLY A 124 -1.98 0.20 10.56
C GLY A 124 -1.53 -0.51 9.29
N ARG A 125 -0.30 -1.03 9.30
CA ARG A 125 0.29 -1.76 8.18
C ARG A 125 -0.39 -3.09 7.84
N SER A 126 -1.02 -3.72 8.81
CA SER A 126 -1.73 -5.00 8.64
C SER A 126 -3.19 -4.84 8.21
N SER A 127 -3.60 -3.65 7.81
CA SER A 127 -4.93 -3.41 7.27
C SER A 127 -5.16 -4.16 5.95
N ALA A 128 -6.40 -4.59 5.71
CA ALA A 128 -6.82 -5.24 4.49
C ALA A 128 -6.44 -4.45 3.22
N CYS A 129 -6.44 -3.12 3.28
CA CYS A 129 -6.03 -2.25 2.17
C CYS A 129 -4.58 -2.51 1.72
N LEU A 130 -3.69 -2.86 2.64
CA LEU A 130 -2.30 -3.22 2.34
C LEU A 130 -2.16 -4.72 1.99
N LEU A 131 -2.98 -5.58 2.58
CA LEU A 131 -2.97 -7.02 2.31
C LEU A 131 -3.52 -7.34 0.92
N TYR A 132 -4.55 -6.66 0.45
CA TYR A 132 -5.08 -6.84 -0.91
C TYR A 132 -4.05 -6.52 -2.00
N THR A 133 -3.08 -5.68 -1.74
CA THR A 133 -1.99 -5.43 -2.69
C THR A 133 -0.98 -6.56 -2.77
N SER A 134 -0.84 -7.35 -1.72
CA SER A 134 0.03 -8.53 -1.70
C SER A 134 -0.72 -9.83 -2.07
N ASP A 135 -1.97 -9.95 -1.66
CA ASP A 135 -2.79 -11.16 -1.85
C ASP A 135 -3.24 -11.34 -3.31
N ALA A 136 -3.49 -10.25 -4.02
CA ALA A 136 -3.81 -10.30 -5.44
C ALA A 136 -2.62 -10.76 -6.31
N ALA A 137 -1.39 -10.69 -5.81
CA ALA A 137 -0.23 -11.25 -6.49
C ALA A 137 -0.16 -12.77 -6.35
N ASP A 138 -0.76 -13.35 -5.30
CA ASP A 138 -0.81 -14.80 -5.07
C ASP A 138 -1.93 -15.50 -5.86
N GLU A 139 -3.03 -14.80 -6.16
CA GLU A 139 -4.13 -15.36 -6.95
C GLU A 139 -3.80 -15.47 -8.44
N ASP A 140 -2.97 -14.58 -8.99
CA ASP A 140 -2.52 -14.64 -10.39
C ASP A 140 -1.45 -15.72 -10.64
N LEU A 141 -0.95 -16.39 -9.59
CA LEU A 141 0.03 -17.49 -9.69
C LEU A 141 -0.60 -18.89 -9.52
N ARG A 142 -1.92 -19.00 -9.43
CA ARG A 142 -2.68 -20.26 -9.43
C ARG A 142 -3.50 -20.38 -10.71
#